data_5d4e88d110a8cc42c391dde590ce81af
#
_entry.id   5d4e88d110a8cc42c391dde590ce81af
#
_cell.length_a   1.000
_cell.length_b   1.000
_cell.length_c   1.000
_cell.angle_alpha   90.00
_cell.angle_beta   90.00
_cell.angle_gamma   90.00
#
_symmetry.space_group_name_H-M   'P 1'
#
loop_
_entity.id
_entity.type
_entity.pdbx_description
1 polymer ?
#
loop_
_entity_poly.entity_id
_entity_poly.type
_entity_poly.pdbx_seq_one_letter_code
_entity_poly.pdbx_strand_id
1 'polypeptide(L)'
;MKKKTKKLLIAGGVLLLAACICVPHICSVQIRWDGITRIQSMNIPAKLPKGAAAVKEKISPLLGGTVMGFALAGILIGVILFLKKTARAIHRKLRILAVLSSFFSMPLHELMHAWACPAGSEVHLGIVPEKLVGYAVTNAPMNLAQFTAYMAVPAVAIGILPLIGALCLRKHHRNQAQFMFIYGMFGLVQTAPDWFGLIPVLRQAPADAVVQISNGITYWFTR
;
A
#
# COMPACT_ATOMS: atom_id res chain seq x y z
N MET A 1 -4.85 36.05 15.67
CA MET A 1 -4.91 34.59 15.74
C MET A 1 -3.46 34.05 15.82
N LYS A 2 -3.10 33.29 16.86
CA LYS A 2 -1.72 32.79 17.07
C LYS A 2 -1.33 31.88 15.90
N LYS A 3 -0.09 31.98 15.40
CA LYS A 3 0.45 31.21 14.24
C LYS A 3 0.21 29.68 14.35
N LYS A 4 0.14 29.17 15.58
CA LYS A 4 -0.17 27.75 15.89
C LYS A 4 -1.63 27.38 15.57
N THR A 5 -2.60 28.26 15.89
CA THR A 5 -4.03 28.08 15.62
C THR A 5 -4.31 28.08 14.12
N LYS A 6 -3.65 28.96 13.34
CA LYS A 6 -3.78 28.98 11.87
C LYS A 6 -3.32 27.70 11.21
N LYS A 7 -2.18 27.13 11.66
CA LYS A 7 -1.68 25.83 11.16
C LYS A 7 -2.62 24.67 11.49
N LEU A 8 -3.21 24.67 12.69
CA LEU A 8 -4.17 23.63 13.11
C LEU A 8 -5.46 23.69 12.30
N LEU A 9 -5.97 24.89 12.00
CA LEU A 9 -7.15 25.10 11.16
C LEU A 9 -6.91 24.65 9.70
N ILE A 10 -5.72 24.95 9.15
CA ILE A 10 -5.37 24.49 7.79
C ILE A 10 -5.28 22.97 7.74
N ALA A 11 -4.60 22.35 8.72
CA ALA A 11 -4.49 20.90 8.80
C ALA A 11 -5.86 20.22 8.96
N GLY A 12 -6.72 20.77 9.84
CA GLY A 12 -8.09 20.30 10.02
C GLY A 12 -8.94 20.44 8.75
N GLY A 13 -8.81 21.56 8.03
CA GLY A 13 -9.50 21.78 6.76
C GLY A 13 -9.07 20.80 5.66
N VAL A 14 -7.76 20.52 5.56
CA VAL A 14 -7.23 19.54 4.60
C VAL A 14 -7.73 18.13 4.94
N LEU A 15 -7.74 17.74 6.22
CA LEU A 15 -8.26 16.45 6.66
C LEU A 15 -9.76 16.32 6.37
N LEU A 16 -10.54 17.37 6.62
CA LEU A 16 -11.97 17.38 6.35
C LEU A 16 -12.26 17.27 4.85
N LEU A 17 -11.50 18.00 4.02
CA LEU A 17 -11.62 17.92 2.56
C LEU A 17 -11.26 16.53 2.04
N ALA A 18 -10.19 15.95 2.54
CA ALA A 18 -9.81 14.57 2.23
C ALA A 18 -10.90 13.58 2.62
N ALA A 19 -11.47 13.71 3.82
CA ALA A 19 -12.58 12.88 4.27
C ALA A 19 -13.82 13.02 3.37
N CYS A 20 -14.19 14.25 3.00
CA CYS A 20 -15.33 14.51 2.11
C CYS A 20 -15.17 13.89 0.71
N ILE A 21 -13.93 13.74 0.21
CA ILE A 21 -13.65 13.11 -1.08
C ILE A 21 -13.54 11.58 -0.93
N CYS A 22 -12.85 11.12 0.10
CA CYS A 22 -12.53 9.70 0.27
C CYS A 22 -13.73 8.87 0.75
N VAL A 23 -14.55 9.40 1.67
CA VAL A 23 -15.68 8.66 2.25
C VAL A 23 -16.76 8.30 1.21
N PRO A 24 -17.25 9.23 0.36
CA PRO A 24 -18.22 8.87 -0.67
C PRO A 24 -17.69 7.83 -1.65
N HIS A 25 -16.39 7.91 -2.00
CA HIS A 25 -15.78 6.96 -2.92
C HIS A 25 -15.69 5.55 -2.29
N ILE A 26 -15.22 5.43 -1.05
CA ILE A 26 -15.12 4.13 -0.37
C ILE A 26 -16.52 3.52 -0.13
N CYS A 27 -17.54 4.35 0.12
CA CYS A 27 -18.92 3.90 0.23
C CYS A 27 -19.51 3.40 -1.09
N SER A 28 -18.93 3.76 -2.23
CA SER A 28 -19.35 3.28 -3.54
C SER A 28 -18.74 1.91 -3.91
N VAL A 29 -17.71 1.48 -3.22
CA VAL A 29 -17.07 0.18 -3.40
C VAL A 29 -17.77 -0.86 -2.51
N GLN A 30 -18.11 -2.01 -3.07
CA GLN A 30 -18.74 -3.10 -2.33
C GLN A 30 -17.65 -3.97 -1.71
N ILE A 31 -17.39 -3.76 -0.43
CA ILE A 31 -16.38 -4.55 0.30
C ILE A 31 -17.02 -5.82 0.83
N ARG A 32 -16.49 -6.96 0.42
CA ARG A 32 -16.83 -8.28 0.93
C ARG A 32 -15.68 -8.80 1.81
N TRP A 33 -15.99 -9.06 3.07
CA TRP A 33 -15.05 -9.64 4.01
C TRP A 33 -15.09 -11.16 3.95
N ASP A 34 -14.01 -11.78 3.44
CA ASP A 34 -13.90 -13.24 3.29
C ASP A 34 -13.37 -13.92 4.55
N GLY A 35 -12.92 -13.15 5.55
CA GLY A 35 -12.41 -13.66 6.82
C GLY A 35 -10.97 -14.20 6.71
N ILE A 36 -10.71 -15.23 7.53
CA ILE A 36 -9.48 -15.99 7.51
C ILE A 36 -9.66 -17.13 6.50
N THR A 37 -8.94 -17.07 5.40
CA THR A 37 -9.16 -17.96 4.24
C THR A 37 -7.87 -18.62 3.78
N ARG A 38 -7.98 -19.52 2.82
CA ARG A 38 -6.83 -20.10 2.12
C ARG A 38 -6.49 -19.28 0.88
N ILE A 39 -5.28 -19.45 0.35
CA ILE A 39 -4.79 -18.72 -0.83
C ILE A 39 -5.70 -18.86 -2.08
N GLN A 40 -6.41 -19.98 -2.18
CA GLN A 40 -7.37 -20.23 -3.28
C GLN A 40 -8.53 -19.23 -3.30
N SER A 41 -8.91 -18.65 -2.16
CA SER A 41 -9.96 -17.62 -2.07
C SER A 41 -9.59 -16.31 -2.76
N MET A 42 -8.30 -16.09 -3.05
CA MET A 42 -7.83 -14.95 -3.84
C MET A 42 -8.09 -15.12 -5.35
N ASN A 43 -8.47 -16.32 -5.79
CA ASN A 43 -8.67 -16.64 -7.20
C ASN A 43 -10.12 -16.35 -7.61
N ILE A 44 -10.42 -15.10 -7.91
CA ILE A 44 -11.73 -14.65 -8.36
C ILE A 44 -11.75 -14.66 -9.89
N PRO A 45 -12.64 -15.46 -10.54
CA PRO A 45 -12.70 -15.50 -11.98
C PRO A 45 -13.32 -14.22 -12.56
N ALA A 46 -12.80 -13.78 -13.68
CA ALA A 46 -13.36 -12.67 -14.46
C ALA A 46 -13.68 -13.11 -15.89
N LYS A 47 -14.70 -12.49 -16.48
CA LYS A 47 -14.94 -12.64 -17.93
C LYS A 47 -13.95 -11.74 -18.66
N LEU A 48 -12.97 -12.35 -19.31
CA LEU A 48 -11.98 -11.63 -20.11
C LEU A 48 -12.45 -11.52 -21.55
N PRO A 49 -12.21 -10.39 -22.24
CA PRO A 49 -12.50 -10.26 -23.67
C PRO A 49 -11.56 -11.15 -24.52
N LYS A 50 -11.99 -11.46 -25.75
CA LYS A 50 -11.12 -12.15 -26.71
C LYS A 50 -9.88 -11.28 -26.99
N GLY A 51 -8.70 -11.89 -26.94
CA GLY A 51 -7.44 -11.18 -27.15
C GLY A 51 -6.80 -10.59 -25.89
N ALA A 52 -7.39 -10.79 -24.70
CA ALA A 52 -6.72 -10.43 -23.45
C ALA A 52 -5.39 -11.15 -23.31
N ALA A 53 -4.31 -10.40 -23.08
CA ALA A 53 -2.97 -10.91 -22.91
C ALA A 53 -2.61 -11.02 -21.44
N ALA A 54 -2.16 -12.18 -20.99
CA ALA A 54 -1.63 -12.33 -19.64
C ALA A 54 -0.30 -11.58 -19.50
N VAL A 55 -0.15 -10.86 -18.40
CA VAL A 55 1.11 -10.21 -18.05
C VAL A 55 2.15 -11.28 -17.73
N LYS A 56 3.27 -11.24 -18.45
CA LYS A 56 4.37 -12.18 -18.24
C LYS A 56 5.21 -11.71 -17.05
N GLU A 57 5.17 -12.45 -15.98
CA GLU A 57 5.96 -12.22 -14.77
C GLU A 57 7.17 -13.16 -14.79
N LYS A 58 8.40 -12.61 -14.70
CA LYS A 58 9.61 -13.42 -14.57
C LYS A 58 9.76 -14.05 -13.17
N ILE A 59 9.23 -13.35 -12.17
CA ILE A 59 9.24 -13.75 -10.76
C ILE A 59 7.85 -13.44 -10.23
N SER A 60 7.24 -14.37 -9.48
CA SER A 60 5.93 -14.07 -8.89
C SER A 60 6.01 -12.82 -8.01
N PRO A 61 5.03 -11.92 -8.05
CA PRO A 61 5.03 -10.69 -7.25
C PRO A 61 5.23 -10.97 -5.76
N LEU A 62 4.65 -12.04 -5.25
CA LEU A 62 4.81 -12.45 -3.86
C LEU A 62 6.26 -12.80 -3.53
N LEU A 63 6.92 -13.63 -4.34
CA LEU A 63 8.31 -14.03 -4.11
C LEU A 63 9.25 -12.83 -4.29
N GLY A 64 9.11 -12.08 -5.37
CA GLY A 64 9.92 -10.91 -5.65
C GLY A 64 9.76 -9.84 -4.58
N GLY A 65 8.51 -9.56 -4.18
CA GLY A 65 8.20 -8.63 -3.11
C GLY A 65 8.76 -9.06 -1.77
N THR A 66 8.66 -10.34 -1.44
CA THR A 66 9.22 -10.88 -0.20
C THR A 66 10.74 -10.71 -0.15
N VAL A 67 11.45 -11.07 -1.21
CA VAL A 67 12.92 -10.92 -1.31
C VAL A 67 13.31 -9.44 -1.20
N MET A 68 12.63 -8.55 -1.93
CA MET A 68 12.87 -7.11 -1.84
C MET A 68 12.53 -6.56 -0.46
N GLY A 69 11.44 -7.01 0.15
CA GLY A 69 11.04 -6.64 1.50
C GLY A 69 12.13 -6.98 2.52
N PHE A 70 12.68 -8.20 2.48
CA PHE A 70 13.79 -8.59 3.35
C PHE A 70 15.06 -7.77 3.08
N ALA A 71 15.39 -7.50 1.82
CA ALA A 71 16.54 -6.65 1.47
C ALA A 71 16.39 -5.23 2.02
N LEU A 72 15.20 -4.61 1.84
CA LEU A 72 14.89 -3.29 2.38
C LEU A 72 14.90 -3.29 3.91
N ALA A 73 14.36 -4.32 4.55
CA ALA A 73 14.41 -4.48 6.00
C ALA A 73 15.86 -4.59 6.50
N GLY A 74 16.71 -5.36 5.81
CA GLY A 74 18.13 -5.46 6.11
C GLY A 74 18.85 -4.11 6.00
N ILE A 75 18.61 -3.36 4.93
CA ILE A 75 19.13 -1.99 4.75
C ILE A 75 18.64 -1.09 5.88
N LEU A 76 17.35 -1.14 6.21
CA LEU A 76 16.77 -0.34 7.31
C LEU A 76 17.44 -0.67 8.64
N ILE A 77 17.60 -1.96 8.96
CA ILE A 77 18.30 -2.39 10.18
C ILE A 77 19.74 -1.85 10.17
N GLY A 78 20.44 -1.95 9.04
CA GLY A 78 21.79 -1.39 8.88
C GLY A 78 21.84 0.12 9.13
N VAL A 79 20.91 0.88 8.55
CA VAL A 79 20.78 2.33 8.77
C VAL A 79 20.47 2.64 10.23
N ILE A 80 19.55 1.91 10.87
CA ILE A 80 19.22 2.11 12.28
C ILE A 80 20.43 1.83 13.19
N LEU A 81 21.19 0.75 12.90
CA LEU A 81 22.40 0.41 13.65
C LEU A 81 23.50 1.45 13.45
N PHE A 82 23.68 1.94 12.21
CA PHE A 82 24.62 3.02 11.90
C PHE A 82 24.26 4.31 12.63
N LEU A 83 23.00 4.74 12.55
CA LEU A 83 22.49 5.93 13.25
C LEU A 83 22.55 5.78 14.78
N LYS A 84 22.44 4.55 15.31
CA LYS A 84 22.59 4.27 16.74
C LYS A 84 24.00 4.56 17.24
N LYS A 85 25.02 4.37 16.40
CA LYS A 85 26.41 4.67 16.71
C LYS A 85 26.70 6.18 16.74
N THR A 86 25.90 6.97 16.01
CA THR A 86 26.09 8.42 15.82
C THR A 86 25.07 9.29 16.57
N ALA A 87 23.95 8.75 17.02
CA ALA A 87 22.88 9.49 17.70
C ALA A 87 22.57 8.91 19.09
N ARG A 88 22.51 9.80 20.11
CA ARG A 88 22.04 9.47 21.46
C ARG A 88 20.72 8.70 21.41
N ALA A 89 20.65 7.63 22.19
CA ALA A 89 19.64 6.57 22.18
C ALA A 89 18.23 7.04 21.84
N ILE A 90 17.75 6.58 20.67
CA ILE A 90 16.33 6.56 20.34
C ILE A 90 15.62 5.73 21.41
N HIS A 91 14.56 6.25 22.00
CA HIS A 91 13.79 5.56 23.03
C HIS A 91 13.38 4.15 22.53
N ARG A 92 13.88 3.08 23.16
CA ARG A 92 13.65 1.69 22.75
C ARG A 92 12.16 1.37 22.59
N LYS A 93 11.32 1.87 23.51
CA LYS A 93 9.85 1.70 23.47
C LYS A 93 9.23 2.27 22.18
N LEU A 94 9.69 3.45 21.73
CA LEU A 94 9.15 4.11 20.55
C LEU A 94 9.50 3.36 19.25
N ARG A 95 10.68 2.74 19.18
CA ARG A 95 11.07 1.89 18.05
C ARG A 95 10.20 0.65 17.95
N ILE A 96 10.01 -0.04 19.08
CA ILE A 96 9.16 -1.22 19.15
C ILE A 96 7.73 -0.84 18.74
N LEU A 97 7.20 0.26 19.28
CA LEU A 97 5.87 0.74 18.93
C LEU A 97 5.74 1.04 17.44
N ALA A 98 6.73 1.68 16.81
CA ALA A 98 6.70 1.97 15.37
C ALA A 98 6.67 0.69 14.52
N VAL A 99 7.47 -0.31 14.86
CA VAL A 99 7.48 -1.61 14.18
C VAL A 99 6.15 -2.33 14.36
N LEU A 100 5.63 -2.40 15.58
CA LEU A 100 4.34 -3.03 15.85
C LEU A 100 3.20 -2.30 15.13
N SER A 101 3.16 -0.97 15.19
CA SER A 101 2.15 -0.17 14.48
C SER A 101 2.20 -0.41 12.96
N SER A 102 3.39 -0.53 12.39
CA SER A 102 3.55 -0.86 10.97
C SER A 102 3.00 -2.25 10.66
N PHE A 103 3.29 -3.26 11.48
CA PHE A 103 2.75 -4.60 11.30
C PHE A 103 1.22 -4.61 11.38
N PHE A 104 0.66 -3.94 12.39
CA PHE A 104 -0.80 -3.82 12.54
C PHE A 104 -1.46 -2.92 11.50
N SER A 105 -0.71 -2.22 10.65
CA SER A 105 -1.26 -1.45 9.52
C SER A 105 -1.61 -2.30 8.29
N MET A 106 -1.35 -3.62 8.30
CA MET A 106 -1.68 -4.51 7.17
C MET A 106 -3.17 -4.45 6.78
N PRO A 107 -4.15 -4.49 7.69
CA PRO A 107 -5.56 -4.31 7.29
C PRO A 107 -5.83 -2.95 6.64
N LEU A 108 -5.15 -1.90 7.10
CA LEU A 108 -5.25 -0.57 6.49
C LEU A 108 -4.65 -0.54 5.09
N HIS A 109 -3.55 -1.25 4.85
CA HIS A 109 -2.93 -1.45 3.55
C HIS A 109 -3.95 -2.04 2.55
N GLU A 110 -4.61 -3.15 2.91
CA GLU A 110 -5.60 -3.79 2.05
C GLU A 110 -6.84 -2.89 1.83
N LEU A 111 -7.27 -2.17 2.86
CA LEU A 111 -8.36 -1.21 2.72
C LEU A 111 -8.02 -0.06 1.75
N MET A 112 -6.77 0.32 1.64
CA MET A 112 -6.31 1.33 0.68
C MET A 112 -6.37 0.82 -0.76
N HIS A 113 -6.07 -0.45 -1.00
CA HIS A 113 -6.32 -1.08 -2.30
C HIS A 113 -7.82 -1.03 -2.64
N ALA A 114 -8.69 -1.43 -1.69
CA ALA A 114 -10.12 -1.37 -1.89
C ALA A 114 -10.61 0.06 -2.19
N TRP A 115 -10.08 1.06 -1.48
CA TRP A 115 -10.41 2.46 -1.73
C TRP A 115 -9.99 2.95 -3.12
N ALA A 116 -8.88 2.45 -3.65
CA ALA A 116 -8.39 2.85 -4.99
C ALA A 116 -9.11 2.13 -6.15
N CYS A 117 -9.99 1.16 -5.88
CA CYS A 117 -10.78 0.49 -6.88
C CYS A 117 -11.79 1.42 -7.56
N PRO A 118 -12.21 1.15 -8.80
CA PRO A 118 -13.31 1.89 -9.45
C PRO A 118 -14.59 1.85 -8.62
N ALA A 119 -15.36 2.94 -8.67
CA ALA A 119 -16.68 3.00 -8.03
C ALA A 119 -17.59 1.88 -8.53
N GLY A 120 -18.34 1.25 -7.63
CA GLY A 120 -19.21 0.11 -7.92
C GLY A 120 -18.49 -1.24 -8.01
N SER A 121 -17.17 -1.29 -7.82
CA SER A 121 -16.43 -2.56 -7.80
C SER A 121 -16.79 -3.39 -6.57
N GLU A 122 -16.85 -4.70 -6.74
CA GLU A 122 -16.79 -5.66 -5.64
C GLU A 122 -15.33 -5.95 -5.32
N VAL A 123 -14.94 -5.81 -4.04
CA VAL A 123 -13.59 -6.03 -3.56
C VAL A 123 -13.63 -7.05 -2.42
N HIS A 124 -12.91 -8.12 -2.59
CA HIS A 124 -12.75 -9.17 -1.61
C HIS A 124 -11.56 -8.86 -0.70
N LEU A 125 -11.82 -8.75 0.59
CA LEU A 125 -10.79 -8.56 1.62
C LEU A 125 -10.69 -9.81 2.48
N GLY A 126 -9.46 -10.22 2.79
CA GLY A 126 -9.24 -11.35 3.67
C GLY A 126 -7.82 -11.45 4.18
N ILE A 127 -7.58 -12.44 5.02
CA ILE A 127 -6.26 -12.76 5.59
C ILE A 127 -5.94 -14.21 5.29
N VAL A 128 -4.73 -14.47 4.81
CA VAL A 128 -4.16 -15.82 4.58
C VAL A 128 -3.04 -16.05 5.59
N PRO A 129 -3.34 -16.67 6.75
CA PRO A 129 -2.37 -16.82 7.83
C PRO A 129 -1.13 -17.64 7.43
N GLU A 130 -1.31 -18.65 6.55
CA GLU A 130 -0.21 -19.52 6.08
C GLU A 130 0.88 -18.74 5.35
N LYS A 131 0.53 -17.56 4.81
CA LYS A 131 1.45 -16.65 4.10
C LYS A 131 1.78 -15.39 4.88
N LEU A 132 1.11 -15.18 6.03
CA LEU A 132 1.18 -13.92 6.81
C LEU A 132 0.86 -12.69 5.96
N VAL A 133 -0.10 -12.81 5.05
CA VAL A 133 -0.51 -11.71 4.17
C VAL A 133 -2.01 -11.43 4.30
N GLY A 134 -2.37 -10.14 4.18
CA GLY A 134 -3.71 -9.72 3.81
C GLY A 134 -3.86 -9.73 2.30
N TYR A 135 -5.08 -9.59 1.82
CA TYR A 135 -5.35 -9.34 0.42
C TYR A 135 -6.57 -8.45 0.23
N ALA A 136 -6.52 -7.65 -0.83
CA ALA A 136 -7.65 -6.95 -1.40
C ALA A 136 -7.69 -7.28 -2.89
N VAL A 137 -8.64 -8.06 -3.33
CA VAL A 137 -8.72 -8.51 -4.73
C VAL A 137 -10.04 -8.10 -5.35
N THR A 138 -9.98 -7.56 -6.55
CA THR A 138 -11.14 -7.27 -7.39
C THR A 138 -10.92 -7.81 -8.79
N ASN A 139 -11.99 -8.23 -9.43
CA ASN A 139 -12.01 -8.58 -10.86
C ASN A 139 -12.54 -7.44 -11.74
N ALA A 140 -12.72 -6.25 -11.18
CA ALA A 140 -13.17 -5.09 -11.93
C ALA A 140 -12.12 -4.66 -12.97
N PRO A 141 -12.51 -4.33 -14.19
CA PRO A 141 -11.60 -3.78 -15.18
C PRO A 141 -11.20 -2.36 -14.81
N MET A 142 -9.90 -2.06 -14.86
CA MET A 142 -9.31 -0.77 -14.53
C MET A 142 -8.53 -0.23 -15.73
N ASN A 143 -8.62 1.06 -16.02
CA ASN A 143 -7.63 1.65 -16.91
C ASN A 143 -6.24 1.65 -16.24
N LEU A 144 -5.18 1.88 -17.03
CA LEU A 144 -3.80 1.79 -16.53
C LEU A 144 -3.53 2.76 -15.36
N ALA A 145 -4.12 3.97 -15.39
CA ALA A 145 -3.97 4.95 -14.31
C ALA A 145 -4.67 4.49 -13.01
N GLN A 146 -5.88 3.93 -13.12
CA GLN A 146 -6.61 3.34 -11.99
C GLN A 146 -5.86 2.16 -11.40
N PHE A 147 -5.34 1.24 -12.25
CA PHE A 147 -4.54 0.11 -11.78
C PHE A 147 -3.25 0.57 -11.10
N THR A 148 -2.59 1.60 -11.64
CA THR A 148 -1.41 2.20 -11.01
C THR A 148 -1.76 2.79 -9.64
N ALA A 149 -2.87 3.50 -9.52
CA ALA A 149 -3.34 4.03 -8.25
C ALA A 149 -3.66 2.91 -7.25
N TYR A 150 -4.40 1.88 -7.70
CA TYR A 150 -4.73 0.70 -6.91
C TYR A 150 -3.48 0.05 -6.28
N MET A 151 -2.40 -0.12 -7.05
CA MET A 151 -1.16 -0.72 -6.58
C MET A 151 -0.27 0.24 -5.77
N ALA A 152 -0.32 1.56 -6.03
CA ALA A 152 0.62 2.53 -5.44
C ALA A 152 0.10 3.22 -4.18
N VAL A 153 -1.23 3.34 -4.00
CA VAL A 153 -1.84 4.10 -2.88
C VAL A 153 -1.35 3.63 -1.51
N PRO A 154 -1.24 2.32 -1.20
CA PRO A 154 -0.71 1.89 0.08
C PRO A 154 0.72 2.39 0.33
N ALA A 155 1.60 2.29 -0.69
CA ALA A 155 2.99 2.75 -0.57
C ALA A 155 3.07 4.25 -0.30
N VAL A 156 2.22 5.05 -0.92
CA VAL A 156 2.14 6.49 -0.67
C VAL A 156 1.67 6.75 0.76
N ALA A 157 0.60 6.12 1.20
CA ALA A 157 -0.07 6.44 2.45
C ALA A 157 0.70 5.95 3.69
N ILE A 158 1.15 4.68 3.70
CA ILE A 158 1.84 4.09 4.87
C ILE A 158 3.36 4.12 4.75
N GLY A 159 3.90 4.43 3.57
CA GLY A 159 5.33 4.55 3.31
C GLY A 159 5.79 6.00 3.15
N ILE A 160 5.46 6.61 2.00
CA ILE A 160 6.03 7.90 1.59
C ILE A 160 5.57 9.05 2.50
N LEU A 161 4.27 9.18 2.78
CA LEU A 161 3.75 10.26 3.63
C LEU A 161 4.35 10.26 5.04
N PRO A 162 4.48 9.12 5.77
CA PRO A 162 5.21 9.08 7.02
C PRO A 162 6.67 9.53 6.90
N LEU A 163 7.38 9.16 5.82
CA LEU A 163 8.76 9.60 5.61
C LEU A 163 8.85 11.11 5.40
N ILE A 164 7.93 11.70 4.63
CA ILE A 164 7.84 13.16 4.48
C ILE A 164 7.54 13.81 5.84
N GLY A 165 6.60 13.26 6.61
CA GLY A 165 6.30 13.71 7.96
C GLY A 165 7.51 13.65 8.89
N ALA A 166 8.31 12.59 8.81
CA ALA A 166 9.56 12.47 9.54
C ALA A 166 10.55 13.60 9.21
N LEU A 167 10.70 13.92 7.92
CA LEU A 167 11.55 15.03 7.48
C LEU A 167 11.05 16.39 7.99
N CYS A 168 9.75 16.62 7.96
CA CYS A 168 9.14 17.86 8.44
C CYS A 168 9.30 18.04 9.98
N LEU A 169 9.17 16.95 10.73
CA LEU A 169 9.17 16.98 12.19
C LEU A 169 10.59 16.91 12.82
N ARG A 170 11.62 16.53 12.05
CA ARG A 170 12.96 16.21 12.58
C ARG A 170 13.61 17.29 13.45
N LYS A 171 13.31 18.58 13.21
CA LYS A 171 13.92 19.72 13.93
C LYS A 171 13.25 20.00 15.28
N HIS A 172 11.92 19.81 15.38
CA HIS A 172 11.14 20.25 16.53
C HIS A 172 10.52 19.10 17.33
N HIS A 173 10.30 17.94 16.68
CA HIS A 173 9.61 16.78 17.25
C HIS A 173 10.36 15.49 16.95
N ARG A 174 11.57 15.39 17.48
CA ARG A 174 12.52 14.31 17.17
C ARG A 174 11.95 12.92 17.37
N ASN A 175 11.20 12.70 18.45
CA ASN A 175 10.63 11.38 18.76
C ASN A 175 9.56 10.98 17.73
N GLN A 176 8.66 11.92 17.37
CA GLN A 176 7.64 11.68 16.34
C GLN A 176 8.28 11.46 14.95
N ALA A 177 9.31 12.25 14.63
CA ALA A 177 10.06 12.08 13.39
C ALA A 177 10.70 10.68 13.29
N GLN A 178 11.26 10.18 14.37
CA GLN A 178 11.85 8.84 14.41
C GLN A 178 10.80 7.74 14.30
N PHE A 179 9.66 7.90 14.98
CA PHE A 179 8.53 6.98 14.85
C PHE A 179 8.05 6.92 13.41
N MET A 180 7.77 8.08 12.79
CA MET A 180 7.28 8.16 11.41
C MET A 180 8.30 7.63 10.40
N PHE A 181 9.60 7.84 10.65
CA PHE A 181 10.66 7.29 9.80
C PHE A 181 10.66 5.76 9.81
N ILE A 182 10.66 5.15 11.00
CA ILE A 182 10.65 3.69 11.13
C ILE A 182 9.35 3.12 10.56
N TYR A 183 8.20 3.70 10.92
CA TYR A 183 6.91 3.29 10.42
C TYR A 183 6.85 3.35 8.89
N GLY A 184 7.26 4.46 8.29
CA GLY A 184 7.23 4.64 6.83
C GLY A 184 8.17 3.70 6.08
N MET A 185 9.36 3.42 6.64
CA MET A 185 10.28 2.44 6.05
C MET A 185 9.68 1.03 6.05
N PHE A 186 9.08 0.60 7.17
CA PHE A 186 8.37 -0.69 7.21
C PHE A 186 7.14 -0.70 6.30
N GLY A 187 6.42 0.42 6.18
CA GLY A 187 5.34 0.60 5.22
C GLY A 187 5.79 0.34 3.77
N LEU A 188 6.94 0.88 3.36
CA LEU A 188 7.50 0.60 2.03
C LEU A 188 7.89 -0.88 1.86
N VAL A 189 8.40 -1.52 2.91
CA VAL A 189 8.70 -2.96 2.88
C VAL A 189 7.43 -3.79 2.64
N GLN A 190 6.34 -3.47 3.32
CA GLN A 190 5.06 -4.17 3.18
C GLN A 190 4.45 -4.03 1.79
N THR A 191 4.68 -2.89 1.11
CA THR A 191 4.16 -2.64 -0.24
C THR A 191 5.07 -3.16 -1.36
N ALA A 192 6.16 -3.84 -1.03
CA ALA A 192 7.08 -4.38 -2.03
C ALA A 192 6.41 -5.33 -3.04
N PRO A 193 5.49 -6.26 -2.64
CA PRO A 193 4.78 -7.12 -3.58
C PRO A 193 3.98 -6.35 -4.62
N ASP A 194 3.38 -5.21 -4.25
CA ASP A 194 2.56 -4.39 -5.16
C ASP A 194 3.41 -3.83 -6.31
N TRP A 195 4.64 -3.41 -6.02
CA TRP A 195 5.57 -2.94 -7.06
C TRP A 195 5.97 -4.04 -8.02
N PHE A 196 6.16 -5.28 -7.52
CA PHE A 196 6.43 -6.44 -8.38
C PHE A 196 5.23 -6.80 -9.26
N GLY A 197 4.00 -6.56 -8.81
CA GLY A 197 2.81 -6.68 -9.63
C GLY A 197 2.64 -5.53 -10.63
N LEU A 198 2.96 -4.30 -10.23
CA LEU A 198 2.77 -3.09 -11.06
C LEU A 198 3.80 -2.98 -12.19
N ILE A 199 5.09 -3.17 -11.89
CA ILE A 199 6.18 -2.93 -12.86
C ILE A 199 6.03 -3.77 -14.14
N PRO A 200 5.71 -5.08 -14.11
CA PRO A 200 5.48 -5.85 -15.31
C PRO A 200 4.32 -5.33 -16.16
N VAL A 201 3.25 -4.87 -15.53
CA VAL A 201 2.10 -4.26 -16.22
C VAL A 201 2.51 -3.00 -16.96
N LEU A 202 3.20 -2.06 -16.28
CA LEU A 202 3.66 -0.81 -16.88
C LEU A 202 4.65 -1.02 -18.04
N ARG A 203 5.36 -2.15 -18.07
CA ARG A 203 6.29 -2.50 -19.14
C ARG A 203 5.66 -3.16 -20.35
N GLN A 204 4.51 -3.80 -20.19
CA GLN A 204 3.90 -4.65 -21.22
C GLN A 204 2.59 -4.07 -21.75
N ALA A 205 1.81 -3.39 -20.90
CA ALA A 205 0.53 -2.83 -21.29
C ALA A 205 0.71 -1.46 -21.98
N PRO A 206 0.06 -1.21 -23.13
CA PRO A 206 0.00 0.09 -23.74
C PRO A 206 -0.76 1.11 -22.88
N ALA A 207 -0.59 2.40 -23.14
CA ALA A 207 -1.14 3.47 -22.31
C ALA A 207 -2.67 3.49 -22.23
N ASP A 208 -3.34 3.02 -23.29
CA ASP A 208 -4.80 2.90 -23.40
C ASP A 208 -5.34 1.55 -22.93
N ALA A 209 -4.48 0.69 -22.37
CA ALA A 209 -4.88 -0.62 -21.91
C ALA A 209 -5.88 -0.55 -20.75
N VAL A 210 -6.75 -1.53 -20.74
CA VAL A 210 -7.55 -1.94 -19.59
C VAL A 210 -6.85 -3.13 -18.94
N VAL A 211 -6.67 -3.07 -17.63
CA VAL A 211 -6.05 -4.12 -16.82
C VAL A 211 -7.14 -4.80 -15.98
N GLN A 212 -7.12 -6.10 -15.90
CA GLN A 212 -8.08 -6.89 -15.13
C GLN A 212 -7.39 -8.10 -14.50
N ILE A 213 -7.73 -8.39 -13.23
CA ILE A 213 -7.23 -9.56 -12.53
C ILE A 213 -8.26 -10.68 -12.63
N SER A 214 -7.80 -11.88 -12.97
CA SER A 214 -8.64 -13.07 -13.02
C SER A 214 -7.86 -14.28 -12.52
N ASN A 215 -8.39 -15.00 -11.53
CA ASN A 215 -7.75 -16.18 -10.93
C ASN A 215 -6.29 -15.91 -10.50
N GLY A 216 -6.02 -14.74 -9.92
CA GLY A 216 -4.68 -14.35 -9.47
C GLY A 216 -3.69 -13.99 -10.57
N ILE A 217 -4.14 -13.98 -11.85
CA ILE A 217 -3.31 -13.59 -13.00
C ILE A 217 -3.78 -12.20 -13.48
N THR A 218 -2.83 -11.32 -13.74
CA THR A 218 -3.09 -9.99 -14.30
C THR A 218 -3.11 -10.07 -15.82
N TYR A 219 -4.16 -9.54 -16.43
CA TYR A 219 -4.36 -9.45 -17.88
C TYR A 219 -4.47 -8.00 -18.30
N TRP A 220 -4.09 -7.71 -19.53
CA TRP A 220 -4.39 -6.44 -20.18
C TRP A 220 -4.97 -6.66 -21.58
N PHE A 221 -5.78 -5.71 -22.02
CA PHE A 221 -6.38 -5.66 -23.36
C PHE A 221 -6.69 -4.23 -23.74
N THR A 222 -6.78 -3.94 -25.02
CA THR A 222 -7.27 -2.67 -25.55
C THR A 222 -8.76 -2.80 -25.93
N ARG A 223 -9.50 -1.72 -25.78
CA ARG A 223 -10.94 -1.66 -26.17
C ARG A 223 -11.08 -1.42 -27.64
#